data_374225ceb0ab2bb8221ed3589b8722d2
#
_entry.id   374225ceb0ab2bb8221ed3589b8722d2
#
_cell.length_a   1.000
_cell.length_b   1.000
_cell.length_c   1.000
_cell.angle_alpha   90.00
_cell.angle_beta   90.00
_cell.angle_gamma   90.00
#
_symmetry.space_group_name_H-M   'P 1'
#
loop_
_entity.id
_entity.type
_entity.pdbx_description
1 polymer ?
#
loop_
_entity_poly.entity_id
_entity_poly.type
_entity_poly.pdbx_seq_one_letter_code
_entity_poly.pdbx_strand_id
1 'polypeptide(L)'
;EAMNHGGGTRDLDVLVILNDNEMSISPPVGALSHYLTRLLLGRFYGSAKALSEGMFKRSPRLLALSRKLEEHVKGMLTPSTLFEEFGFNYVGPIDGHDLAMLTHTLKRLRQRPGLKFLHVVTQKGHGYRPAEKDPILYHGPSAFKPEQGIIQSASGKVLAPTYTQVFGQWICDMAALDPRLVAITPAMREGSGLVEFEERFPSRYVDVGIAEQHAVTLAAGLACEGMKPVVAIYSTFLQRGYDQVIHDVALQNLPVCFAIDRAGLVGADGATHAGSYDIAFLRCLPNMSLLAPSDEDECRQMLYTAFLHDGPVAVRYPRGRGPGVKLRRDLSALAWGKAQIRRAGKGVVILAFGSMLAPALEAAELLNASVVNMRFIKPLDVALLRQMANTHDAIVTIEEGSRSGGAGAAVAEALSDMGLVKPIRMMGLPDRFIDQGEVPALLAACGLDAQGIRAQVQTWFAPYLEGMQAPLTSEALLKV
;
A
#
# COMPACT_ATOMS: atom_id res chain seq x y z
N GLU A 1 -5.31 -9.43 21.14
CA GLU A 1 -5.99 -10.72 20.96
C GLU A 1 -5.01 -11.89 21.04
N ALA A 2 -3.91 -11.94 20.25
CA ALA A 2 -2.95 -13.04 20.28
C ALA A 2 -2.29 -13.22 21.68
N MET A 3 -1.95 -12.14 22.35
CA MET A 3 -1.42 -12.19 23.72
C MET A 3 -2.46 -12.67 24.74
N ASN A 4 -3.72 -12.23 24.61
CA ASN A 4 -4.81 -12.70 25.44
C ASN A 4 -5.06 -14.21 25.23
N HIS A 5 -5.05 -14.69 23.98
CA HIS A 5 -5.16 -16.11 23.67
C HIS A 5 -3.99 -16.92 24.25
N GLY A 6 -2.75 -16.45 24.03
CA GLY A 6 -1.54 -17.08 24.56
C GLY A 6 -1.55 -17.16 26.08
N GLY A 7 -1.96 -16.09 26.77
CA GLY A 7 -2.07 -16.03 28.22
C GLY A 7 -3.09 -17.01 28.80
N GLY A 8 -4.17 -17.30 28.07
CA GLY A 8 -5.18 -18.29 28.47
C GLY A 8 -4.82 -19.75 28.13
N THR A 9 -3.74 -19.98 27.39
CA THR A 9 -3.34 -21.32 26.94
C THR A 9 -2.42 -21.98 27.96
N ARG A 10 -2.83 -23.16 28.48
CA ARG A 10 -2.00 -23.93 29.41
C ARG A 10 -0.79 -24.55 28.72
N ASP A 11 0.31 -24.66 29.43
CA ASP A 11 1.56 -25.35 29.02
C ASP A 11 2.21 -24.77 27.74
N LEU A 12 1.88 -23.54 27.39
CA LEU A 12 2.49 -22.84 26.27
C LEU A 12 3.89 -22.30 26.64
N ASP A 13 4.91 -22.69 25.89
CA ASP A 13 6.29 -22.22 26.04
C ASP A 13 6.64 -21.29 24.87
N VAL A 14 6.50 -19.97 25.08
CA VAL A 14 6.70 -18.94 24.04
C VAL A 14 7.54 -17.79 24.60
N LEU A 15 8.46 -17.29 23.78
CA LEU A 15 9.17 -16.04 23.99
C LEU A 15 8.69 -15.00 22.98
N VAL A 16 8.01 -13.96 23.46
CA VAL A 16 7.68 -12.76 22.70
C VAL A 16 8.80 -11.74 22.87
N ILE A 17 9.33 -11.21 21.79
CA ILE A 17 10.36 -10.16 21.82
C ILE A 17 9.77 -8.89 21.21
N LEU A 18 9.64 -7.84 22.01
CA LEU A 18 9.32 -6.50 21.55
C LEU A 18 10.62 -5.76 21.27
N ASN A 19 10.88 -5.45 20.00
CA ASN A 19 11.92 -4.51 19.61
C ASN A 19 11.30 -3.11 19.53
N ASP A 20 11.49 -2.33 20.60
CA ASP A 20 10.99 -0.96 20.70
C ASP A 20 12.06 0.03 20.23
N ASN A 21 11.84 0.66 19.11
CA ASN A 21 12.72 1.70 18.56
C ASN A 21 12.05 3.08 18.55
N GLU A 22 10.94 3.25 19.28
CA GLU A 22 10.15 4.47 19.37
C GLU A 22 9.69 5.03 18.01
N MET A 23 9.60 4.17 17.00
CA MET A 23 9.17 4.57 15.66
C MET A 23 8.31 3.49 15.01
N SER A 24 7.35 3.93 14.18
CA SER A 24 6.85 3.16 13.05
C SER A 24 7.68 3.53 11.80
N ILE A 25 7.09 3.85 10.66
CA ILE A 25 7.81 4.53 9.56
C ILE A 25 7.99 6.00 9.94
N SER A 26 6.90 6.66 10.29
CA SER A 26 6.85 8.00 10.91
C SER A 26 6.99 7.93 12.44
N PRO A 27 7.05 9.07 13.15
CA PRO A 27 6.93 9.09 14.60
C PRO A 27 5.70 8.31 15.08
N PRO A 28 5.78 7.63 16.23
CA PRO A 28 4.69 6.77 16.69
C PRO A 28 3.46 7.58 17.08
N VAL A 29 2.28 7.03 16.82
CA VAL A 29 0.99 7.61 17.19
C VAL A 29 0.26 6.74 18.22
N GLY A 30 -0.64 7.35 18.98
CA GLY A 30 -1.54 6.67 19.90
C GLY A 30 -1.08 6.63 21.36
N ALA A 31 -2.04 6.36 22.25
CA ALA A 31 -1.85 6.48 23.70
C ALA A 31 -0.83 5.49 24.27
N LEU A 32 -0.76 4.27 23.73
CA LEU A 32 0.18 3.25 24.20
C LEU A 32 1.63 3.65 23.92
N SER A 33 1.90 4.22 22.75
CA SER A 33 3.22 4.73 22.40
C SER A 33 3.66 5.86 23.35
N HIS A 34 2.78 6.84 23.59
CA HIS A 34 3.04 7.91 24.54
C HIS A 34 3.25 7.38 25.97
N TYR A 35 2.53 6.32 26.35
CA TYR A 35 2.69 5.68 27.64
C TYR A 35 4.07 5.02 27.79
N LEU A 36 4.50 4.23 26.79
CA LEU A 36 5.82 3.58 26.77
C LEU A 36 6.94 4.62 26.78
N THR A 37 6.84 5.67 25.98
CA THR A 37 7.82 6.77 25.95
C THR A 37 7.92 7.48 27.30
N ARG A 38 6.80 7.77 27.97
CA ARG A 38 6.80 8.37 29.31
C ARG A 38 7.50 7.50 30.34
N LEU A 39 7.39 6.20 30.24
CA LEU A 39 8.03 5.25 31.15
C LEU A 39 9.54 5.18 30.94
N LEU A 40 9.99 5.24 29.70
CA LEU A 40 11.42 5.30 29.36
C LEU A 40 12.05 6.65 29.77
N LEU A 41 11.32 7.75 29.65
CA LEU A 41 11.78 9.10 30.00
C LEU A 41 11.59 9.45 31.47
N GLY A 42 10.80 8.66 32.21
CA GLY A 42 10.52 8.93 33.64
C GLY A 42 11.80 8.90 34.52
N ARG A 43 12.02 9.98 35.22
CA ARG A 43 13.18 10.21 36.14
C ARG A 43 13.47 9.07 37.13
N PHE A 44 12.58 8.10 37.27
CA PHE A 44 12.70 6.96 38.18
C PHE A 44 13.73 5.91 37.74
N TYR A 45 13.98 5.74 36.43
CA TYR A 45 14.97 4.76 35.99
C TYR A 45 16.42 5.16 36.32
N GLY A 46 16.76 6.43 36.17
CA GLY A 46 18.06 6.97 36.58
C GLY A 46 18.26 7.01 38.10
N SER A 47 17.20 7.32 38.84
CA SER A 47 17.26 7.42 40.31
C SER A 47 17.28 6.05 41.00
N ALA A 48 16.56 5.05 40.47
CA ALA A 48 16.60 3.68 40.99
C ALA A 48 17.96 3.03 40.75
N LYS A 49 18.60 3.27 39.61
CA LYS A 49 19.97 2.80 39.34
C LYS A 49 21.01 3.45 40.25
N ALA A 50 20.91 4.77 40.46
CA ALA A 50 21.84 5.49 41.32
C ALA A 50 21.67 5.16 42.83
N LEU A 51 20.43 4.90 43.28
CA LEU A 51 20.15 4.46 44.66
C LEU A 51 20.58 3.01 44.90
N SER A 52 20.43 2.11 43.92
CA SER A 52 20.87 0.73 44.05
C SER A 52 22.39 0.61 44.15
N GLU A 53 23.14 1.37 43.38
CA GLU A 53 24.63 1.34 43.41
C GLU A 53 25.24 1.94 44.71
N GLY A 54 24.54 2.92 45.30
CA GLY A 54 25.05 3.61 46.53
C GLY A 54 24.71 2.94 47.87
N MET A 55 23.58 2.23 47.98
CA MET A 55 23.08 1.68 49.27
C MET A 55 23.49 0.22 49.51
N PHE A 56 23.94 -0.55 48.54
CA PHE A 56 24.12 -2.00 48.65
C PHE A 56 25.48 -2.46 49.22
N LYS A 57 26.32 -1.55 49.65
CA LYS A 57 27.66 -1.94 50.22
C LYS A 57 27.65 -2.32 51.68
N ARG A 58 26.50 -2.32 52.41
CA ARG A 58 26.58 -2.40 53.90
C ARG A 58 25.77 -3.44 54.70
N SER A 59 24.83 -4.23 54.13
CA SER A 59 24.19 -5.31 54.92
C SER A 59 23.40 -6.35 54.11
N PRO A 60 23.63 -7.69 54.27
CA PRO A 60 22.93 -8.75 53.55
C PRO A 60 21.44 -8.94 53.92
N ARG A 61 21.01 -8.53 55.12
CA ARG A 61 19.62 -8.65 55.57
C ARG A 61 18.69 -7.58 54.98
N LEU A 62 19.21 -6.40 54.73
CA LEU A 62 18.49 -5.33 54.02
C LEU A 62 18.30 -5.65 52.56
N LEU A 63 19.17 -6.47 51.96
CA LEU A 63 19.09 -6.92 50.56
C LEU A 63 17.87 -7.81 50.29
N ALA A 64 17.48 -8.66 51.25
CA ALA A 64 16.33 -9.55 51.13
C ALA A 64 14.99 -8.80 51.29
N LEU A 65 14.97 -7.80 52.15
CA LEU A 65 13.78 -6.97 52.38
C LEU A 65 13.56 -5.96 51.25
N SER A 66 14.66 -5.40 50.73
CA SER A 66 14.59 -4.48 49.58
C SER A 66 14.18 -5.20 48.29
N ARG A 67 14.61 -6.45 48.07
CA ARG A 67 14.14 -7.25 46.94
C ARG A 67 12.62 -7.49 46.94
N LYS A 68 12.04 -7.82 48.11
CA LYS A 68 10.58 -7.98 48.26
C LYS A 68 9.83 -6.66 48.10
N LEU A 69 10.37 -5.56 48.61
CA LEU A 69 9.79 -4.22 48.40
C LEU A 69 9.96 -3.75 46.94
N GLU A 70 11.10 -4.06 46.34
CA GLU A 70 11.41 -3.74 44.95
C GLU A 70 10.49 -4.51 43.96
N GLU A 71 10.16 -5.76 44.26
CA GLU A 71 9.18 -6.55 43.48
C GLU A 71 7.75 -5.97 43.63
N HIS A 72 7.36 -5.51 44.82
CA HIS A 72 6.04 -4.92 45.03
C HIS A 72 5.92 -3.48 44.50
N VAL A 73 6.97 -2.69 44.55
CA VAL A 73 6.99 -1.31 44.02
C VAL A 73 7.18 -1.32 42.49
N LYS A 74 7.92 -2.29 41.94
CA LYS A 74 8.01 -2.49 40.46
C LYS A 74 6.64 -2.86 39.86
N GLY A 75 5.85 -3.70 40.55
CA GLY A 75 4.50 -4.06 40.08
C GLY A 75 3.49 -2.92 40.06
N MET A 76 3.72 -1.83 40.79
CA MET A 76 2.79 -0.68 40.83
C MET A 76 3.14 0.47 39.87
N LEU A 77 4.33 0.50 39.27
CA LEU A 77 4.83 1.68 38.54
C LEU A 77 5.49 1.42 37.20
N THR A 78 5.50 0.18 36.71
CA THR A 78 6.17 -0.16 35.44
C THR A 78 5.17 -0.63 34.37
N PRO A 79 5.46 -0.45 33.05
CA PRO A 79 4.62 -0.94 31.96
C PRO A 79 4.52 -2.46 31.89
N SER A 80 5.24 -3.17 32.74
CA SER A 80 5.17 -4.61 32.91
C SER A 80 3.78 -5.11 33.31
N THR A 81 2.98 -4.32 34.01
CA THR A 81 1.67 -4.72 34.51
C THR A 81 0.72 -5.23 33.43
N LEU A 82 0.65 -4.62 32.25
CA LEU A 82 -0.25 -5.07 31.18
C LEU A 82 0.14 -6.45 30.65
N PHE A 83 1.42 -6.69 30.44
CA PHE A 83 1.92 -7.97 29.92
C PHE A 83 1.86 -9.08 30.99
N GLU A 84 2.10 -8.72 32.23
CA GLU A 84 2.00 -9.63 33.38
C GLU A 84 0.55 -10.02 33.67
N GLU A 85 -0.41 -9.12 33.48
CA GLU A 85 -1.85 -9.44 33.58
C GLU A 85 -2.29 -10.45 32.50
N PHE A 86 -1.63 -10.49 31.35
CA PHE A 86 -1.81 -11.54 30.33
C PHE A 86 -1.03 -12.82 30.64
N GLY A 87 -0.38 -12.92 31.79
CA GLY A 87 0.36 -14.13 32.23
C GLY A 87 1.78 -14.25 31.67
N PHE A 88 2.34 -13.21 31.04
CA PHE A 88 3.70 -13.22 30.54
C PHE A 88 4.70 -12.79 31.64
N ASN A 89 5.82 -13.52 31.75
CA ASN A 89 6.94 -13.07 32.55
C ASN A 89 7.71 -11.98 31.79
N TYR A 90 7.52 -10.73 32.20
CA TYR A 90 8.15 -9.56 31.56
C TYR A 90 9.61 -9.41 32.00
N VAL A 91 10.50 -9.21 31.03
CA VAL A 91 11.92 -8.94 31.21
C VAL A 91 12.31 -7.74 30.35
N GLY A 92 12.87 -6.73 30.95
CA GLY A 92 13.31 -5.51 30.26
C GLY A 92 12.85 -4.22 30.99
N PRO A 93 12.98 -3.05 30.33
CA PRO A 93 13.66 -2.87 29.05
C PRO A 93 15.17 -3.13 29.12
N ILE A 94 15.76 -3.70 28.07
CA ILE A 94 17.21 -3.86 27.93
C ILE A 94 17.72 -3.14 26.68
N ASP A 95 18.97 -2.69 26.72
CA ASP A 95 19.61 -2.09 25.56
C ASP A 95 19.88 -3.17 24.50
N GLY A 96 19.21 -3.05 23.33
CA GLY A 96 19.36 -3.99 22.20
C GLY A 96 20.69 -3.84 21.46
N HIS A 97 21.43 -2.75 21.67
CA HIS A 97 22.76 -2.56 21.09
C HIS A 97 23.87 -3.14 21.98
N ASP A 98 23.60 -3.47 23.25
CA ASP A 98 24.48 -4.27 24.10
C ASP A 98 24.31 -5.76 23.79
N LEU A 99 25.06 -6.25 22.80
CA LEU A 99 25.02 -7.66 22.36
C LEU A 99 25.41 -8.64 23.47
N ALA A 100 26.25 -8.25 24.43
CA ALA A 100 26.68 -9.12 25.52
C ALA A 100 25.49 -9.35 26.48
N MET A 101 24.80 -8.28 26.89
CA MET A 101 23.60 -8.35 27.71
C MET A 101 22.45 -9.06 27.01
N LEU A 102 22.20 -8.73 25.74
CA LEU A 102 21.12 -9.33 24.94
C LEU A 102 21.31 -10.85 24.81
N THR A 103 22.50 -11.30 24.42
CA THR A 103 22.80 -12.74 24.27
C THR A 103 22.75 -13.48 25.61
N HIS A 104 23.22 -12.88 26.68
CA HIS A 104 23.12 -13.45 28.04
C HIS A 104 21.65 -13.62 28.47
N THR A 105 20.85 -12.58 28.25
CA THR A 105 19.40 -12.58 28.60
C THR A 105 18.65 -13.63 27.79
N LEU A 106 18.86 -13.71 26.47
CA LEU A 106 18.25 -14.71 25.60
C LEU A 106 18.61 -16.15 26.01
N LYS A 107 19.88 -16.43 26.35
CA LYS A 107 20.30 -17.74 26.84
C LYS A 107 19.58 -18.14 28.14
N ARG A 108 19.35 -17.20 29.04
CA ARG A 108 18.60 -17.44 30.28
C ARG A 108 17.10 -17.67 30.03
N LEU A 109 16.50 -16.84 29.17
CA LEU A 109 15.08 -16.96 28.84
C LEU A 109 14.75 -18.27 28.11
N ARG A 110 15.66 -18.75 27.26
CA ARG A 110 15.52 -20.05 26.60
C ARG A 110 15.39 -21.23 27.57
N GLN A 111 15.99 -21.12 28.75
CA GLN A 111 15.96 -22.18 29.77
C GLN A 111 14.75 -22.08 30.71
N ARG A 112 13.97 -21.00 30.67
CA ARG A 112 12.79 -20.82 31.50
C ARG A 112 11.55 -21.33 30.74
N PRO A 113 10.73 -22.18 31.37
CA PRO A 113 9.46 -22.60 30.78
C PRO A 113 8.42 -21.47 30.85
N GLY A 114 7.35 -21.62 30.08
CA GLY A 114 6.18 -20.78 30.12
C GLY A 114 6.24 -19.54 29.22
N LEU A 115 5.34 -18.61 29.47
CA LEU A 115 5.19 -17.38 28.67
C LEU A 115 6.21 -16.33 29.11
N LYS A 116 7.00 -15.85 28.16
CA LYS A 116 8.06 -14.84 28.39
C LYS A 116 7.89 -13.66 27.46
N PHE A 117 8.10 -12.46 27.97
CA PHE A 117 8.06 -11.24 27.19
C PHE A 117 9.36 -10.46 27.39
N LEU A 118 10.17 -10.34 26.36
CA LEU A 118 11.43 -9.58 26.38
C LEU A 118 11.23 -8.25 25.68
N HIS A 119 11.41 -7.16 26.43
CA HIS A 119 11.39 -5.80 25.90
C HIS A 119 12.83 -5.33 25.62
N VAL A 120 13.13 -5.12 24.36
CA VAL A 120 14.44 -4.67 23.85
C VAL A 120 14.27 -3.28 23.28
N VAL A 121 15.07 -2.33 23.74
CA VAL A 121 15.08 -0.95 23.23
C VAL A 121 16.21 -0.78 22.24
N THR A 122 15.91 -0.24 21.07
CA THR A 122 16.90 0.03 20.03
C THR A 122 16.73 1.44 19.49
N GLN A 123 17.73 1.94 18.78
CA GLN A 123 17.68 3.19 18.05
C GLN A 123 17.71 2.91 16.54
N LYS A 124 16.71 3.36 15.80
CA LYS A 124 16.66 3.23 14.36
C LYS A 124 17.81 4.00 13.71
N GLY A 125 18.56 3.32 12.81
CA GLY A 125 19.75 3.90 12.17
C GLY A 125 21.03 3.85 12.99
N HIS A 126 21.05 3.19 14.17
CA HIS A 126 22.20 3.12 15.06
C HIS A 126 23.50 2.68 14.37
N GLY A 127 24.59 3.39 14.65
CA GLY A 127 25.91 3.16 14.06
C GLY A 127 26.17 3.96 12.77
N TYR A 128 25.15 4.65 12.23
CA TYR A 128 25.31 5.53 11.08
C TYR A 128 24.65 6.89 11.35
N ARG A 129 25.48 7.88 11.73
CA ARG A 129 24.98 9.21 12.18
C ARG A 129 23.96 9.89 11.25
N PRO A 130 24.07 9.83 9.91
CA PRO A 130 23.03 10.41 9.05
C PRO A 130 21.66 9.73 9.22
N ALA A 131 21.63 8.40 9.39
CA ALA A 131 20.38 7.66 9.61
C ALA A 131 19.83 7.85 11.03
N GLU A 132 20.69 8.05 12.03
CA GLU A 132 20.25 8.40 13.39
C GLU A 132 19.57 9.79 13.44
N LYS A 133 20.04 10.73 12.60
CA LYS A 133 19.48 12.09 12.52
C LYS A 133 18.18 12.16 11.73
N ASP A 134 18.06 11.37 10.68
CA ASP A 134 16.86 11.32 9.83
C ASP A 134 16.48 9.86 9.51
N PRO A 135 15.91 9.15 10.48
CA PRO A 135 15.56 7.75 10.33
C PRO A 135 14.41 7.52 9.32
N ILE A 136 13.68 8.57 8.96
CA ILE A 136 12.62 8.51 7.94
C ILE A 136 13.24 8.47 6.55
N LEU A 137 14.15 9.39 6.24
CA LEU A 137 14.88 9.45 4.95
C LEU A 137 15.63 8.15 4.67
N TYR A 138 16.19 7.52 5.72
CA TYR A 138 16.95 6.28 5.63
C TYR A 138 16.09 5.01 5.81
N HIS A 139 14.77 5.14 5.85
CA HIS A 139 13.87 3.99 5.83
C HIS A 139 13.63 3.50 4.41
N GLY A 140 14.34 2.44 3.98
CA GLY A 140 14.23 1.90 2.63
C GLY A 140 14.82 2.80 1.53
N PRO A 141 16.04 3.35 1.71
CA PRO A 141 16.63 4.26 0.73
C PRO A 141 17.06 3.51 -0.53
N SER A 142 17.10 4.22 -1.66
CA SER A 142 17.81 3.76 -2.85
C SER A 142 19.32 3.69 -2.59
N ALA A 143 20.07 3.04 -3.49
CA ALA A 143 21.53 2.93 -3.38
C ALA A 143 22.19 4.29 -3.19
N PHE A 144 23.05 4.43 -2.19
CA PHE A 144 23.81 5.63 -1.89
C PHE A 144 25.23 5.28 -1.43
N LYS A 145 26.15 6.25 -1.47
CA LYS A 145 27.52 6.09 -0.95
C LYS A 145 27.53 6.44 0.54
N PRO A 146 27.93 5.53 1.45
CA PRO A 146 27.90 5.78 2.89
C PRO A 146 28.66 7.03 3.32
N GLU A 147 29.78 7.37 2.63
CA GLU A 147 30.61 8.53 2.93
C GLU A 147 29.92 9.86 2.62
N GLN A 148 28.98 9.84 1.67
CA GLN A 148 28.26 11.04 1.18
C GLN A 148 26.84 11.15 1.73
N GLY A 149 26.30 10.03 2.23
CA GLY A 149 24.88 9.94 2.58
C GLY A 149 23.96 9.99 1.36
N ILE A 150 22.67 10.14 1.63
CA ILE A 150 21.68 10.32 0.56
C ILE A 150 21.77 11.77 0.07
N ILE A 151 22.24 11.95 -1.15
CA ILE A 151 22.27 13.24 -1.81
C ILE A 151 20.91 13.46 -2.46
N GLN A 152 20.12 14.38 -1.93
CA GLN A 152 18.95 14.88 -2.62
C GLN A 152 19.44 15.71 -3.81
N SER A 153 19.57 15.08 -4.97
CA SER A 153 20.05 15.76 -6.17
C SER A 153 19.05 16.83 -6.57
N ALA A 154 19.42 18.07 -6.37
CA ALA A 154 18.87 19.19 -7.11
C ALA A 154 19.35 19.06 -8.57
N SER A 155 18.96 18.00 -9.29
CA SER A 155 19.14 17.97 -10.74
C SER A 155 18.25 19.09 -11.28
N GLY A 156 18.84 20.08 -11.94
CA GLY A 156 18.12 21.22 -12.51
C GLY A 156 17.13 20.88 -13.64
N LYS A 157 16.81 19.60 -13.81
CA LYS A 157 15.72 19.11 -14.65
C LYS A 157 14.45 19.08 -13.82
N VAL A 158 13.46 19.87 -14.22
CA VAL A 158 12.08 19.74 -13.71
C VAL A 158 11.56 18.40 -14.17
N LEU A 159 11.62 17.42 -13.28
CA LEU A 159 11.05 16.09 -13.53
C LEU A 159 9.53 16.16 -13.37
N ALA A 160 8.79 15.38 -14.16
CA ALA A 160 7.36 15.18 -13.95
C ALA A 160 7.07 14.75 -12.51
N PRO A 161 5.95 15.14 -11.90
CA PRO A 161 5.60 14.74 -10.55
C PRO A 161 5.35 13.22 -10.49
N THR A 162 5.57 12.64 -9.32
CA THR A 162 5.10 11.26 -9.05
C THR A 162 3.59 11.26 -8.82
N TYR A 163 2.93 10.11 -8.98
CA TYR A 163 1.51 9.97 -8.65
C TYR A 163 1.21 10.33 -7.19
N THR A 164 2.09 9.96 -6.26
CA THR A 164 2.02 10.35 -4.85
C THR A 164 2.03 11.88 -4.68
N GLN A 165 2.87 12.60 -5.43
CA GLN A 165 2.89 14.07 -5.42
C GLN A 165 1.63 14.67 -6.04
N VAL A 166 1.09 14.07 -7.09
CA VAL A 166 -0.19 14.47 -7.70
C VAL A 166 -1.32 14.32 -6.69
N PHE A 167 -1.38 13.19 -5.99
CA PHE A 167 -2.36 12.97 -4.92
C PHE A 167 -2.19 13.98 -3.78
N GLY A 168 -0.96 14.18 -3.27
CA GLY A 168 -0.69 15.12 -2.17
C GLY A 168 -1.10 16.55 -2.51
N GLN A 169 -0.85 17.00 -3.74
CA GLN A 169 -1.30 18.31 -4.21
C GLN A 169 -2.83 18.35 -4.34
N TRP A 170 -3.44 17.32 -4.95
CA TRP A 170 -4.89 17.26 -5.13
C TRP A 170 -5.64 17.29 -3.79
N ILE A 171 -5.20 16.53 -2.79
CA ILE A 171 -5.93 16.46 -1.51
C ILE A 171 -5.87 17.77 -0.74
N CYS A 172 -4.74 18.49 -0.84
CA CYS A 172 -4.62 19.84 -0.26
C CYS A 172 -5.54 20.84 -0.96
N ASP A 173 -5.57 20.84 -2.30
CA ASP A 173 -6.43 21.71 -3.09
C ASP A 173 -7.91 21.40 -2.80
N MET A 174 -8.29 20.12 -2.73
CA MET A 174 -9.66 19.71 -2.46
C MET A 174 -10.11 20.04 -1.04
N ALA A 175 -9.24 19.86 -0.03
CA ALA A 175 -9.55 20.23 1.35
C ALA A 175 -9.74 21.75 1.54
N ALA A 176 -9.11 22.57 0.71
CA ALA A 176 -9.36 24.00 0.70
C ALA A 176 -10.76 24.36 0.15
N LEU A 177 -11.31 23.51 -0.72
CA LEU A 177 -12.64 23.71 -1.35
C LEU A 177 -13.77 23.08 -0.54
N ASP A 178 -13.55 21.92 0.11
CA ASP A 178 -14.60 21.23 0.85
C ASP A 178 -14.14 20.92 2.30
N PRO A 179 -14.75 21.54 3.30
CA PRO A 179 -14.39 21.35 4.71
C PRO A 179 -14.71 19.95 5.26
N ARG A 180 -15.54 19.18 4.57
CA ARG A 180 -15.92 17.80 4.97
C ARG A 180 -14.81 16.78 4.70
N LEU A 181 -13.81 17.13 3.87
CA LEU A 181 -12.71 16.21 3.55
C LEU A 181 -11.87 15.94 4.80
N VAL A 182 -11.70 14.66 5.14
CA VAL A 182 -10.78 14.17 6.17
C VAL A 182 -9.84 13.16 5.52
N ALA A 183 -8.53 13.35 5.70
CA ALA A 183 -7.50 12.42 5.24
C ALA A 183 -7.17 11.42 6.34
N ILE A 184 -7.19 10.12 6.00
CA ILE A 184 -6.86 9.02 6.92
C ILE A 184 -5.75 8.18 6.29
N THR A 185 -4.73 7.83 7.08
CA THR A 185 -3.65 6.93 6.64
C THR A 185 -3.22 5.98 7.74
N PRO A 186 -2.90 4.71 7.43
CA PRO A 186 -2.33 3.78 8.38
C PRO A 186 -0.79 3.84 8.35
N ALA A 187 -0.20 4.74 9.15
CA ALA A 187 1.25 4.93 9.32
C ALA A 187 2.04 5.26 8.02
N MET A 188 1.37 5.85 7.02
CA MET A 188 1.97 6.08 5.69
C MET A 188 1.98 7.56 5.28
N ARG A 189 2.18 8.49 6.24
CA ARG A 189 2.17 9.94 6.01
C ARG A 189 3.05 10.37 4.83
N GLU A 190 4.34 10.03 4.89
CA GLU A 190 5.32 10.38 3.87
C GLU A 190 5.07 9.60 2.58
N GLY A 191 4.86 8.31 2.72
CA GLY A 191 4.68 7.41 1.60
C GLY A 191 3.43 7.69 0.77
N SER A 192 2.38 8.22 1.38
CA SER A 192 1.15 8.64 0.70
C SER A 192 1.12 10.12 0.33
N GLY A 193 2.18 10.91 0.64
CA GLY A 193 2.24 12.33 0.27
C GLY A 193 1.36 13.26 1.10
N LEU A 194 1.11 12.92 2.37
CA LEU A 194 0.21 13.68 3.27
C LEU A 194 0.93 14.69 4.18
N VAL A 195 2.25 14.87 4.06
CA VAL A 195 3.02 15.79 4.90
C VAL A 195 2.46 17.22 4.84
N GLU A 196 2.32 17.78 3.63
CA GLU A 196 1.75 19.12 3.45
C GLU A 196 0.29 19.20 3.93
N PHE A 197 -0.48 18.13 3.78
CA PHE A 197 -1.87 18.09 4.25
C PHE A 197 -1.94 18.18 5.77
N GLU A 198 -1.13 17.42 6.50
CA GLU A 198 -1.05 17.51 7.97
C GLU A 198 -0.68 18.91 8.44
N GLU A 199 0.31 19.55 7.80
CA GLU A 199 0.73 20.91 8.14
C GLU A 199 -0.37 21.96 7.91
N ARG A 200 -1.11 21.84 6.80
CA ARG A 200 -2.16 22.81 6.44
C ARG A 200 -3.50 22.55 7.10
N PHE A 201 -3.83 21.30 7.36
CA PHE A 201 -5.14 20.88 7.86
C PHE A 201 -5.04 19.88 9.02
N PRO A 202 -4.30 20.17 10.11
CA PRO A 202 -4.00 19.21 11.17
C PRO A 202 -5.25 18.63 11.85
N SER A 203 -6.35 19.38 11.94
CA SER A 203 -7.61 18.91 12.54
C SER A 203 -8.40 17.94 11.64
N ARG A 204 -7.99 17.77 10.39
CA ARG A 204 -8.62 16.89 9.39
C ARG A 204 -7.67 15.80 8.88
N TYR A 205 -6.52 15.67 9.52
CA TYR A 205 -5.55 14.62 9.29
C TYR A 205 -5.61 13.59 10.41
N VAL A 206 -5.70 12.30 10.06
CA VAL A 206 -5.72 11.21 11.02
C VAL A 206 -4.74 10.13 10.59
N ASP A 207 -3.72 9.90 11.41
CA ASP A 207 -2.88 8.71 11.32
C ASP A 207 -3.34 7.71 12.39
N VAL A 208 -3.73 6.52 11.95
CA VAL A 208 -4.23 5.47 12.85
C VAL A 208 -3.14 4.48 13.29
N GLY A 209 -1.87 4.74 12.92
CA GLY A 209 -0.80 3.76 13.07
C GLY A 209 -0.95 2.59 12.10
N ILE A 210 -0.23 1.48 12.34
CA ILE A 210 -0.30 0.27 11.48
C ILE A 210 -1.60 -0.50 11.80
N ALA A 211 -2.73 0.09 11.45
CA ALA A 211 -4.08 -0.42 11.75
C ALA A 211 -5.04 -0.17 10.57
N GLU A 212 -4.82 -0.88 9.47
CA GLU A 212 -5.56 -0.71 8.21
C GLU A 212 -7.06 -0.97 8.38
N GLN A 213 -7.43 -1.97 9.17
CA GLN A 213 -8.83 -2.27 9.50
C GLN A 213 -9.49 -1.07 10.18
N HIS A 214 -8.81 -0.48 11.17
CA HIS A 214 -9.31 0.69 11.88
C HIS A 214 -9.43 1.91 10.95
N ALA A 215 -8.48 2.11 10.04
CA ALA A 215 -8.56 3.20 9.05
C ALA A 215 -9.86 3.14 8.24
N VAL A 216 -10.26 1.95 7.79
CA VAL A 216 -11.47 1.76 6.98
C VAL A 216 -12.74 1.93 7.83
N THR A 217 -12.80 1.32 9.02
CA THR A 217 -13.95 1.44 9.93
C THR A 217 -14.15 2.89 10.40
N LEU A 218 -13.04 3.60 10.71
CA LEU A 218 -13.11 5.02 11.08
C LEU A 218 -13.64 5.87 9.92
N ALA A 219 -13.18 5.60 8.69
CA ALA A 219 -13.69 6.28 7.50
C ALA A 219 -15.20 6.06 7.33
N ALA A 220 -15.67 4.82 7.52
CA ALA A 220 -17.11 4.51 7.48
C ALA A 220 -17.90 5.31 8.52
N GLY A 221 -17.42 5.35 9.78
CA GLY A 221 -18.06 6.13 10.84
C GLY A 221 -18.14 7.63 10.53
N LEU A 222 -17.05 8.22 10.02
CA LEU A 222 -17.02 9.62 9.60
C LEU A 222 -17.99 9.89 8.43
N ALA A 223 -18.10 8.97 7.48
CA ALA A 223 -19.01 9.09 6.36
C ALA A 223 -20.48 9.05 6.83
N CYS A 224 -20.82 8.25 7.86
CA CYS A 224 -22.16 8.25 8.46
C CYS A 224 -22.56 9.61 9.04
N GLU A 225 -21.58 10.39 9.51
CA GLU A 225 -21.79 11.75 10.05
C GLU A 225 -21.66 12.86 8.99
N GLY A 226 -21.69 12.50 7.70
CA GLY A 226 -21.69 13.44 6.57
C GLY A 226 -20.31 14.00 6.19
N MET A 227 -19.23 13.47 6.77
CA MET A 227 -17.89 13.79 6.30
C MET A 227 -17.59 13.05 4.99
N LYS A 228 -16.60 13.52 4.27
CA LYS A 228 -16.08 12.88 3.05
C LYS A 228 -14.64 12.37 3.27
N PRO A 229 -14.47 11.20 3.87
CA PRO A 229 -13.15 10.66 4.17
C PRO A 229 -12.43 10.18 2.91
N VAL A 230 -11.13 10.45 2.87
CA VAL A 230 -10.18 9.93 1.88
C VAL A 230 -9.19 9.04 2.61
N VAL A 231 -9.22 7.75 2.34
CA VAL A 231 -8.27 6.77 2.89
C VAL A 231 -7.10 6.63 1.93
N ALA A 232 -5.95 7.19 2.32
CA ALA A 232 -4.70 7.09 1.57
C ALA A 232 -3.92 5.86 2.04
N ILE A 233 -3.91 4.83 1.21
CA ILE A 233 -3.40 3.51 1.58
C ILE A 233 -2.70 2.84 0.38
N TYR A 234 -1.68 2.00 0.64
CA TYR A 234 -1.09 1.19 -0.41
C TYR A 234 -1.99 0.01 -0.78
N SER A 235 -1.98 -0.36 -2.05
CA SER A 235 -2.77 -1.48 -2.57
C SER A 235 -2.58 -2.77 -1.75
N THR A 236 -1.32 -3.15 -1.49
CA THR A 236 -1.02 -4.36 -0.70
C THR A 236 -1.50 -4.25 0.75
N PHE A 237 -1.48 -3.06 1.36
CA PHE A 237 -1.90 -2.87 2.75
C PHE A 237 -3.42 -2.86 2.91
N LEU A 238 -4.16 -2.45 1.90
CA LEU A 238 -5.63 -2.53 1.92
C LEU A 238 -6.15 -3.96 2.07
N GLN A 239 -5.36 -4.96 1.70
CA GLN A 239 -5.70 -6.38 1.91
C GLN A 239 -6.01 -6.68 3.39
N ARG A 240 -5.35 -6.00 4.34
CA ARG A 240 -5.61 -6.17 5.79
C ARG A 240 -6.91 -5.53 6.25
N GLY A 241 -7.47 -4.61 5.49
CA GLY A 241 -8.75 -3.95 5.76
C GLY A 241 -9.89 -4.41 4.84
N TYR A 242 -9.70 -5.50 4.10
CA TYR A 242 -10.65 -5.93 3.06
C TYR A 242 -12.04 -6.28 3.62
N ASP A 243 -12.11 -6.96 4.75
CA ASP A 243 -13.38 -7.26 5.42
C ASP A 243 -14.13 -5.96 5.75
N GLN A 244 -13.44 -4.95 6.29
CA GLN A 244 -14.04 -3.65 6.62
C GLN A 244 -14.48 -2.88 5.38
N VAL A 245 -13.77 -3.02 4.24
CA VAL A 245 -14.23 -2.45 2.96
C VAL A 245 -15.57 -3.06 2.56
N ILE A 246 -15.75 -4.37 2.74
CA ILE A 246 -17.02 -5.07 2.44
C ILE A 246 -18.09 -4.66 3.43
N HIS A 247 -17.84 -4.92 4.72
CA HIS A 247 -18.87 -4.86 5.77
C HIS A 247 -19.20 -3.43 6.17
N ASP A 248 -18.19 -2.58 6.40
CA ASP A 248 -18.42 -1.26 6.97
C ASP A 248 -18.69 -0.20 5.90
N VAL A 249 -18.18 -0.35 4.69
CA VAL A 249 -18.25 0.66 3.64
C VAL A 249 -19.16 0.25 2.49
N ALA A 250 -18.86 -0.84 1.77
CA ALA A 250 -19.53 -1.19 0.54
C ALA A 250 -20.98 -1.66 0.79
N LEU A 251 -21.23 -2.45 1.83
CA LEU A 251 -22.57 -2.92 2.21
C LEU A 251 -23.49 -1.75 2.51
N GLN A 252 -23.00 -0.71 3.18
CA GLN A 252 -23.74 0.48 3.56
C GLN A 252 -23.75 1.57 2.47
N ASN A 253 -23.04 1.35 1.36
CA ASN A 253 -22.88 2.31 0.25
C ASN A 253 -22.38 3.70 0.71
N LEU A 254 -21.41 3.74 1.61
CA LEU A 254 -20.88 4.98 2.17
C LEU A 254 -19.91 5.69 1.24
N PRO A 255 -19.93 7.05 1.16
CA PRO A 255 -19.09 7.83 0.25
C PRO A 255 -17.64 7.95 0.76
N VAL A 256 -16.94 6.83 0.83
CA VAL A 256 -15.52 6.74 1.17
C VAL A 256 -14.69 6.69 -0.11
N CYS A 257 -13.71 7.60 -0.23
CA CYS A 257 -12.76 7.62 -1.32
C CYS A 257 -11.46 6.90 -0.91
N PHE A 258 -11.14 5.79 -1.57
CA PHE A 258 -9.87 5.08 -1.39
C PHE A 258 -8.86 5.56 -2.42
N ALA A 259 -7.85 6.31 -2.00
CA ALA A 259 -6.69 6.66 -2.80
C ALA A 259 -5.64 5.55 -2.65
N ILE A 260 -5.63 4.64 -3.61
CA ILE A 260 -4.81 3.42 -3.57
C ILE A 260 -3.51 3.66 -4.31
N ASP A 261 -2.45 3.94 -3.56
CA ASP A 261 -1.10 4.09 -4.08
C ASP A 261 -0.41 2.71 -4.24
N ARG A 262 0.64 2.64 -5.03
CA ARG A 262 1.42 1.41 -5.30
C ARG A 262 0.56 0.29 -5.92
N ALA A 263 -0.39 0.63 -6.77
CA ALA A 263 -1.10 -0.35 -7.59
C ALA A 263 -0.17 -0.92 -8.67
N GLY A 264 -0.18 -2.23 -8.86
CA GLY A 264 0.73 -2.91 -9.79
C GLY A 264 2.09 -3.24 -9.17
N LEU A 265 3.12 -3.29 -10.00
CA LEU A 265 4.49 -3.62 -9.59
C LEU A 265 5.18 -2.43 -8.91
N VAL A 266 5.91 -2.70 -7.85
CA VAL A 266 6.51 -1.66 -7.00
C VAL A 266 8.05 -1.62 -7.05
N GLY A 267 8.65 -2.42 -7.90
CA GLY A 267 10.09 -2.40 -8.13
C GLY A 267 10.90 -3.04 -7.01
N ALA A 268 11.77 -2.26 -6.38
CA ALA A 268 12.69 -2.74 -5.36
C ALA A 268 12.03 -3.34 -4.11
N ASP A 269 10.80 -2.96 -3.81
CA ASP A 269 10.07 -3.45 -2.62
C ASP A 269 9.58 -4.90 -2.80
N GLY A 270 9.49 -5.40 -4.03
CA GLY A 270 9.21 -6.79 -4.36
C GLY A 270 7.79 -7.26 -4.08
N ALA A 271 7.62 -8.57 -4.05
CA ALA A 271 6.31 -9.26 -4.00
C ALA A 271 5.46 -8.88 -2.79
N THR A 272 6.06 -8.59 -1.64
CA THR A 272 5.33 -8.24 -0.40
C THR A 272 4.63 -6.89 -0.47
N HIS A 273 5.05 -6.01 -1.37
CA HIS A 273 4.52 -4.66 -1.54
C HIS A 273 3.80 -4.45 -2.88
N ALA A 274 3.85 -5.45 -3.77
CA ALA A 274 3.18 -5.37 -5.08
C ALA A 274 1.66 -5.28 -4.93
N GLY A 275 1.07 -4.30 -5.60
CA GLY A 275 -0.37 -4.06 -5.67
C GLY A 275 -1.04 -4.85 -6.79
N SER A 276 -0.85 -6.17 -6.79
CA SER A 276 -1.25 -7.03 -7.91
C SER A 276 -2.73 -7.43 -7.88
N TYR A 277 -3.41 -7.33 -6.73
CA TYR A 277 -4.69 -8.00 -6.52
C TYR A 277 -5.88 -7.07 -6.27
N ASP A 278 -5.65 -5.76 -6.11
CA ASP A 278 -6.68 -4.77 -5.78
C ASP A 278 -7.84 -4.73 -6.77
N ILE A 279 -7.59 -4.86 -8.07
CA ILE A 279 -8.64 -4.97 -9.06
C ILE A 279 -9.53 -6.17 -8.78
N ALA A 280 -8.92 -7.34 -8.60
CA ALA A 280 -9.66 -8.60 -8.44
C ALA A 280 -10.54 -8.60 -7.19
N PHE A 281 -10.03 -8.15 -6.04
CA PHE A 281 -10.79 -8.20 -4.80
C PHE A 281 -11.76 -7.03 -4.61
N LEU A 282 -11.57 -5.87 -5.30
CA LEU A 282 -12.49 -4.75 -5.20
C LEU A 282 -13.62 -4.80 -6.22
N ARG A 283 -13.35 -5.27 -7.46
CA ARG A 283 -14.37 -5.22 -8.51
C ARG A 283 -15.57 -6.14 -8.27
N CYS A 284 -15.42 -7.19 -7.49
CA CYS A 284 -16.50 -8.12 -7.16
C CYS A 284 -17.50 -7.54 -6.14
N LEU A 285 -17.15 -6.46 -5.43
CA LEU A 285 -18.00 -5.89 -4.39
C LEU A 285 -19.17 -5.08 -4.98
N PRO A 286 -20.42 -5.33 -4.56
CA PRO A 286 -21.54 -4.43 -4.88
C PRO A 286 -21.26 -3.00 -4.40
N ASN A 287 -21.84 -2.00 -5.04
CA ASN A 287 -21.70 -0.57 -4.78
C ASN A 287 -20.30 0.02 -5.00
N MET A 288 -19.23 -0.78 -4.89
CA MET A 288 -17.85 -0.31 -5.10
C MET A 288 -17.61 0.11 -6.55
N SER A 289 -17.06 1.30 -6.73
CA SER A 289 -16.54 1.76 -8.01
C SER A 289 -15.01 1.74 -8.02
N LEU A 290 -14.41 1.45 -9.19
CA LEU A 290 -12.97 1.27 -9.32
C LEU A 290 -12.42 1.94 -10.58
N LEU A 291 -11.53 2.90 -10.38
CA LEU A 291 -10.94 3.75 -11.40
C LEU A 291 -9.43 3.53 -11.49
N ALA A 292 -8.89 3.61 -12.71
CA ALA A 292 -7.47 3.45 -12.98
C ALA A 292 -7.00 4.54 -13.98
N PRO A 293 -6.32 5.59 -13.52
CA PRO A 293 -5.82 6.65 -14.37
C PRO A 293 -4.66 6.20 -15.23
N SER A 294 -4.63 6.69 -16.47
CA SER A 294 -3.57 6.39 -17.44
C SER A 294 -2.32 7.28 -17.29
N ASP A 295 -2.47 8.44 -16.68
CA ASP A 295 -1.42 9.43 -16.52
C ASP A 295 -1.66 10.33 -15.29
N GLU A 296 -0.73 11.24 -15.03
CA GLU A 296 -0.74 12.11 -13.86
C GLU A 296 -1.93 13.09 -13.86
N ASP A 297 -2.29 13.65 -15.02
CA ASP A 297 -3.41 14.57 -15.12
C ASP A 297 -4.75 13.83 -14.94
N GLU A 298 -4.89 12.68 -15.57
CA GLU A 298 -6.08 11.84 -15.40
C GLU A 298 -6.23 11.36 -13.94
N CYS A 299 -5.11 11.10 -13.23
CA CYS A 299 -5.12 10.77 -11.82
C CYS A 299 -5.75 11.90 -10.98
N ARG A 300 -5.31 13.14 -11.18
CA ARG A 300 -5.86 14.31 -10.51
C ARG A 300 -7.36 14.47 -10.76
N GLN A 301 -7.79 14.30 -12.01
CA GLN A 301 -9.20 14.46 -12.39
C GLN A 301 -10.07 13.28 -11.91
N MET A 302 -9.52 12.06 -11.88
CA MET A 302 -10.21 10.88 -11.32
C MET A 302 -10.42 10.98 -9.81
N LEU A 303 -9.41 11.45 -9.07
CA LEU A 303 -9.54 11.71 -7.63
C LEU A 303 -10.64 12.74 -7.35
N TYR A 304 -10.71 13.81 -8.13
CA TYR A 304 -11.80 14.78 -8.04
C TYR A 304 -13.16 14.16 -8.37
N THR A 305 -13.23 13.38 -9.45
CA THR A 305 -14.45 12.68 -9.88
C THR A 305 -14.93 11.70 -8.81
N ALA A 306 -14.01 10.95 -8.21
CA ALA A 306 -14.28 10.01 -7.12
C ALA A 306 -14.82 10.72 -5.87
N PHE A 307 -14.24 11.85 -5.50
CA PHE A 307 -14.66 12.63 -4.34
C PHE A 307 -16.09 13.20 -4.49
N LEU A 308 -16.53 13.47 -5.70
CA LEU A 308 -17.91 13.95 -5.97
C LEU A 308 -18.96 12.84 -5.92
N HIS A 309 -18.56 11.59 -6.01
CA HIS A 309 -19.47 10.45 -6.05
C HIS A 309 -20.10 10.15 -4.67
N ASP A 310 -21.40 9.79 -4.64
CA ASP A 310 -22.11 9.44 -3.42
C ASP A 310 -22.15 7.92 -3.20
N GLY A 311 -20.99 7.31 -3.14
CA GLY A 311 -20.78 5.89 -2.88
C GLY A 311 -19.29 5.58 -2.75
N PRO A 312 -18.94 4.35 -2.42
CA PRO A 312 -17.54 3.97 -2.26
C PRO A 312 -16.80 3.93 -3.60
N VAL A 313 -15.67 4.62 -3.66
CA VAL A 313 -14.84 4.70 -4.87
C VAL A 313 -13.39 4.46 -4.55
N ALA A 314 -12.72 3.64 -5.35
CA ALA A 314 -11.29 3.45 -5.31
C ALA A 314 -10.64 4.02 -6.59
N VAL A 315 -9.61 4.84 -6.43
CA VAL A 315 -8.72 5.31 -7.50
C VAL A 315 -7.37 4.67 -7.27
N ARG A 316 -6.98 3.76 -8.17
CA ARG A 316 -5.71 3.02 -8.07
C ARG A 316 -4.66 3.57 -9.01
N TYR A 317 -3.50 3.94 -8.50
CA TYR A 317 -2.41 4.51 -9.28
C TYR A 317 -1.05 3.89 -8.91
N PRO A 318 -0.09 3.82 -9.88
CA PRO A 318 1.17 3.12 -9.67
C PRO A 318 2.17 3.92 -8.83
N ARG A 319 3.21 3.26 -8.36
CA ARG A 319 4.40 3.89 -7.78
C ARG A 319 5.18 4.62 -8.85
N GLY A 320 5.70 5.80 -8.52
CA GLY A 320 6.63 6.53 -9.37
C GLY A 320 5.98 7.58 -10.24
N ARG A 321 6.58 7.81 -11.41
CA ARG A 321 6.17 8.83 -12.37
C ARG A 321 5.40 8.20 -13.50
N GLY A 322 4.45 8.94 -14.05
CA GLY A 322 3.78 8.56 -15.28
C GLY A 322 4.52 9.05 -16.53
N PRO A 323 3.82 9.11 -17.66
CA PRO A 323 4.40 9.51 -18.94
C PRO A 323 4.82 10.98 -19.03
N GLY A 324 4.58 11.80 -18.00
CA GLY A 324 4.99 13.21 -17.95
C GLY A 324 3.98 14.16 -18.59
N VAL A 325 2.70 13.87 -18.50
CA VAL A 325 1.64 14.71 -18.99
C VAL A 325 1.52 15.99 -18.15
N LYS A 326 1.29 17.13 -18.80
CA LYS A 326 1.10 18.41 -18.11
C LYS A 326 -0.18 18.39 -17.28
N LEU A 327 -0.03 18.63 -15.99
CA LEU A 327 -1.16 18.74 -15.08
C LEU A 327 -2.00 19.99 -15.36
N ARG A 328 -3.31 19.82 -15.45
CA ARG A 328 -4.27 20.93 -15.40
C ARG A 328 -4.39 21.45 -13.98
N ARG A 329 -4.52 22.75 -13.83
CA ARG A 329 -4.72 23.39 -12.53
C ARG A 329 -6.17 23.25 -12.05
N ASP A 330 -7.11 23.33 -12.98
CA ASP A 330 -8.54 23.18 -12.73
C ASP A 330 -8.90 21.74 -12.37
N LEU A 331 -9.95 21.58 -11.58
CA LEU A 331 -10.55 20.32 -11.25
C LEU A 331 -11.77 20.11 -12.14
N SER A 332 -11.71 19.11 -13.00
CA SER A 332 -12.78 18.78 -13.95
C SER A 332 -13.24 17.34 -13.75
N ALA A 333 -14.52 17.13 -13.47
CA ALA A 333 -15.06 15.80 -13.35
C ALA A 333 -15.04 15.09 -14.71
N LEU A 334 -14.59 13.84 -14.70
CA LEU A 334 -14.71 12.96 -15.86
C LEU A 334 -16.13 12.43 -15.98
N ALA A 335 -16.57 12.16 -17.20
CA ALA A 335 -17.86 11.52 -17.42
C ALA A 335 -17.85 10.12 -16.77
N TRP A 336 -18.75 9.91 -15.81
CA TRP A 336 -18.81 8.70 -14.99
C TRP A 336 -19.04 7.45 -15.84
N GLY A 337 -18.20 6.43 -15.65
CA GLY A 337 -18.28 5.16 -16.37
C GLY A 337 -18.00 5.27 -17.86
N LYS A 338 -17.31 6.34 -18.33
CA LYS A 338 -17.01 6.54 -19.76
C LYS A 338 -15.55 6.32 -20.08
N ALA A 339 -15.32 5.44 -21.05
CA ALA A 339 -14.04 5.18 -21.67
C ALA A 339 -13.78 6.18 -22.82
N GLN A 340 -12.53 6.20 -23.32
CA GLN A 340 -12.11 7.11 -24.38
C GLN A 340 -11.30 6.38 -25.45
N ILE A 341 -11.70 6.50 -26.72
CA ILE A 341 -10.88 6.04 -27.85
C ILE A 341 -9.67 6.97 -27.95
N ARG A 342 -8.47 6.41 -27.85
CA ARG A 342 -7.20 7.15 -27.93
C ARG A 342 -6.52 6.97 -29.30
N ARG A 343 -6.78 5.88 -29.95
CA ARG A 343 -6.29 5.59 -31.30
C ARG A 343 -7.35 4.82 -32.08
N ALA A 344 -7.61 5.23 -33.27
CA ALA A 344 -8.40 4.46 -34.24
C ALA A 344 -7.47 3.57 -35.06
N GLY A 345 -7.88 2.32 -35.29
CA GLY A 345 -7.20 1.30 -36.07
C GLY A 345 -8.20 0.32 -36.64
N LYS A 346 -7.76 -0.88 -37.00
CA LYS A 346 -8.62 -1.90 -37.58
C LYS A 346 -8.30 -3.30 -37.05
N GLY A 347 -9.21 -4.23 -37.23
CA GLY A 347 -9.07 -5.65 -36.93
C GLY A 347 -9.01 -5.92 -35.41
N VAL A 348 -8.02 -5.38 -34.73
CA VAL A 348 -7.81 -5.60 -33.27
C VAL A 348 -8.03 -4.32 -32.48
N VAL A 349 -8.74 -4.42 -31.38
CA VAL A 349 -8.84 -3.33 -30.37
C VAL A 349 -8.14 -3.74 -29.06
N ILE A 350 -7.32 -2.83 -28.51
CA ILE A 350 -6.66 -2.96 -27.23
C ILE A 350 -7.40 -2.09 -26.22
N LEU A 351 -8.00 -2.73 -25.21
CA LEU A 351 -8.69 -2.09 -24.10
C LEU A 351 -7.70 -1.97 -22.94
N ALA A 352 -7.15 -0.78 -22.75
CA ALA A 352 -6.10 -0.52 -21.77
C ALA A 352 -6.66 0.06 -20.48
N PHE A 353 -6.19 -0.46 -19.35
CA PHE A 353 -6.54 0.00 -18.00
C PHE A 353 -5.33 0.63 -17.32
N GLY A 354 -5.49 1.88 -16.87
CA GLY A 354 -4.48 2.60 -16.11
C GLY A 354 -3.17 2.82 -16.84
N SER A 355 -2.05 2.61 -16.15
CA SER A 355 -0.68 2.77 -16.64
C SER A 355 -0.37 2.03 -17.93
N MET A 356 -1.15 1.01 -18.28
CA MET A 356 -0.95 0.22 -19.49
C MET A 356 -1.39 0.91 -20.77
N LEU A 357 -1.97 2.12 -20.68
CA LEU A 357 -2.35 2.88 -21.88
C LEU A 357 -1.13 3.29 -22.73
N ALA A 358 -0.07 3.79 -22.11
CA ALA A 358 1.11 4.25 -22.82
C ALA A 358 1.80 3.13 -23.62
N PRO A 359 2.17 1.97 -23.05
CA PRO A 359 2.75 0.88 -23.82
C PRO A 359 1.77 0.29 -24.85
N ALA A 360 0.46 0.32 -24.59
CA ALA A 360 -0.54 -0.12 -25.56
C ALA A 360 -0.61 0.79 -26.80
N LEU A 361 -0.51 2.11 -26.63
CA LEU A 361 -0.47 3.07 -27.73
C LEU A 361 0.77 2.87 -28.59
N GLU A 362 1.95 2.73 -27.96
CA GLU A 362 3.20 2.48 -28.67
C GLU A 362 3.15 1.16 -29.48
N ALA A 363 2.65 0.08 -28.88
CA ALA A 363 2.50 -1.20 -29.59
C ALA A 363 1.50 -1.10 -30.76
N ALA A 364 0.41 -0.36 -30.56
CA ALA A 364 -0.67 -0.24 -31.55
C ALA A 364 -0.29 0.52 -32.81
N GLU A 365 0.70 1.40 -32.76
CA GLU A 365 1.20 2.12 -33.94
C GLU A 365 1.71 1.14 -35.03
N LEU A 366 2.47 0.12 -34.59
CA LEU A 366 3.02 -0.90 -35.48
C LEU A 366 2.03 -2.01 -35.86
N LEU A 367 0.96 -2.16 -35.09
CA LEU A 367 -0.09 -3.16 -35.28
C LEU A 367 -1.28 -2.62 -36.06
N ASN A 368 -1.36 -1.32 -36.29
CA ASN A 368 -2.56 -0.62 -36.77
C ASN A 368 -3.82 -0.96 -35.97
N ALA A 369 -3.68 -1.27 -34.65
CA ALA A 369 -4.78 -1.59 -33.77
C ALA A 369 -5.46 -0.34 -33.20
N SER A 370 -6.75 -0.43 -32.89
CA SER A 370 -7.42 0.58 -32.04
C SER A 370 -6.98 0.48 -30.60
N VAL A 371 -6.94 1.62 -29.89
CA VAL A 371 -6.67 1.66 -28.44
C VAL A 371 -7.72 2.48 -27.74
N VAL A 372 -8.27 1.90 -26.67
CA VAL A 372 -9.26 2.54 -25.78
C VAL A 372 -8.67 2.67 -24.39
N ASN A 373 -8.67 3.88 -23.83
CA ASN A 373 -8.46 4.11 -22.41
C ASN A 373 -9.77 3.81 -21.68
N MET A 374 -9.81 2.69 -20.95
CA MET A 374 -11.03 2.25 -20.27
C MET A 374 -11.37 3.07 -19.03
N ARG A 375 -10.38 3.70 -18.37
CA ARG A 375 -10.56 4.58 -17.22
C ARG A 375 -11.22 3.92 -16.02
N PHE A 376 -12.42 3.38 -16.22
CA PHE A 376 -13.25 2.74 -15.20
C PHE A 376 -13.20 1.22 -15.39
N ILE A 377 -12.77 0.53 -14.36
CA ILE A 377 -12.87 -0.93 -14.27
C ILE A 377 -14.29 -1.30 -13.84
N LYS A 378 -14.87 -0.47 -12.95
CA LYS A 378 -16.25 -0.55 -12.51
C LYS A 378 -16.78 0.85 -12.15
N PRO A 379 -17.89 1.32 -12.77
CA PRO A 379 -18.65 0.64 -13.83
C PRO A 379 -17.90 0.64 -15.18
N LEU A 380 -18.01 -0.46 -15.91
CA LEU A 380 -17.43 -0.60 -17.24
C LEU A 380 -18.27 0.16 -18.27
N ASP A 381 -17.66 0.81 -19.28
CA ASP A 381 -18.40 1.40 -20.41
C ASP A 381 -18.87 0.31 -21.39
N VAL A 382 -19.98 -0.34 -21.02
CA VAL A 382 -20.57 -1.43 -21.80
C VAL A 382 -21.02 -0.96 -23.19
N ALA A 383 -21.43 0.32 -23.33
CA ALA A 383 -21.86 0.87 -24.61
C ALA A 383 -20.67 0.97 -25.58
N LEU A 384 -19.54 1.53 -25.14
CA LEU A 384 -18.33 1.59 -25.95
C LEU A 384 -17.75 0.19 -26.21
N LEU A 385 -17.77 -0.70 -25.22
CA LEU A 385 -17.33 -2.09 -25.38
C LEU A 385 -18.13 -2.79 -26.49
N ARG A 386 -19.46 -2.65 -26.50
CA ARG A 386 -20.35 -3.19 -27.56
C ARG A 386 -19.97 -2.62 -28.93
N GLN A 387 -19.73 -1.31 -29.02
CA GLN A 387 -19.29 -0.66 -30.26
C GLN A 387 -17.97 -1.25 -30.76
N MET A 388 -16.97 -1.38 -29.88
CA MET A 388 -15.66 -1.95 -30.23
C MET A 388 -15.78 -3.41 -30.65
N ALA A 389 -16.56 -4.20 -29.94
CA ALA A 389 -16.80 -5.60 -30.30
C ALA A 389 -17.48 -5.76 -31.70
N ASN A 390 -18.37 -4.85 -32.04
CA ASN A 390 -19.05 -4.91 -33.36
C ASN A 390 -18.19 -4.42 -34.52
N THR A 391 -17.19 -3.57 -34.25
CA THR A 391 -16.36 -2.95 -35.30
C THR A 391 -14.97 -3.57 -35.44
N HIS A 392 -14.59 -4.50 -34.56
CA HIS A 392 -13.30 -5.18 -34.55
C HIS A 392 -13.47 -6.69 -34.50
N ASP A 393 -12.49 -7.40 -35.06
CA ASP A 393 -12.50 -8.86 -35.15
C ASP A 393 -12.02 -9.54 -33.89
N ALA A 394 -11.08 -8.89 -33.16
CA ALA A 394 -10.50 -9.41 -31.93
C ALA A 394 -10.29 -8.32 -30.87
N ILE A 395 -10.30 -8.73 -29.62
CA ILE A 395 -10.16 -7.87 -28.45
C ILE A 395 -8.95 -8.31 -27.63
N VAL A 396 -8.13 -7.34 -27.22
CA VAL A 396 -7.07 -7.50 -26.23
C VAL A 396 -7.42 -6.63 -25.04
N THR A 397 -7.36 -7.14 -23.82
CA THR A 397 -7.39 -6.32 -22.60
C THR A 397 -6.00 -6.30 -21.98
N ILE A 398 -5.62 -5.17 -21.41
CA ILE A 398 -4.32 -5.05 -20.72
C ILE A 398 -4.43 -4.25 -19.43
N GLU A 399 -3.90 -4.82 -18.35
CA GLU A 399 -3.91 -4.26 -16.99
C GLU A 399 -2.62 -4.56 -16.24
N GLU A 400 -2.19 -3.67 -15.37
CA GLU A 400 -1.12 -3.91 -14.40
C GLU A 400 -1.75 -4.40 -13.09
N GLY A 401 -2.26 -5.63 -13.15
CA GLY A 401 -2.93 -6.35 -12.07
C GLY A 401 -2.99 -7.83 -12.40
N SER A 402 -3.40 -8.65 -11.46
CA SER A 402 -3.58 -10.09 -11.69
C SER A 402 -4.56 -10.32 -12.85
N ARG A 403 -4.14 -11.10 -13.85
CA ARG A 403 -5.00 -11.49 -14.96
C ARG A 403 -6.25 -12.25 -14.48
N SER A 404 -6.08 -13.08 -13.45
CA SER A 404 -7.19 -13.83 -12.85
C SER A 404 -8.10 -12.91 -12.05
N GLY A 405 -9.36 -12.80 -12.45
CA GLY A 405 -10.35 -11.95 -11.79
C GLY A 405 -10.16 -10.44 -11.99
N GLY A 406 -9.21 -10.02 -12.83
CA GLY A 406 -8.89 -8.61 -13.10
C GLY A 406 -9.89 -7.91 -14.03
N ALA A 407 -9.45 -6.78 -14.60
CA ALA A 407 -10.25 -5.95 -15.51
C ALA A 407 -10.58 -6.68 -16.83
N GLY A 408 -9.65 -7.50 -17.34
CA GLY A 408 -9.89 -8.34 -18.49
C GLY A 408 -11.03 -9.34 -18.28
N ALA A 409 -11.14 -9.90 -17.08
CA ALA A 409 -12.26 -10.77 -16.72
C ALA A 409 -13.60 -10.01 -16.74
N ALA A 410 -13.64 -8.76 -16.23
CA ALA A 410 -14.83 -7.92 -16.31
C ALA A 410 -15.29 -7.68 -17.77
N VAL A 411 -14.34 -7.47 -18.68
CA VAL A 411 -14.64 -7.33 -20.11
C VAL A 411 -15.23 -8.62 -20.68
N ALA A 412 -14.65 -9.78 -20.36
CA ALA A 412 -15.14 -11.08 -20.84
C ALA A 412 -16.56 -11.38 -20.31
N GLU A 413 -16.81 -11.11 -19.03
CA GLU A 413 -18.13 -11.21 -18.40
C GLU A 413 -19.15 -10.30 -19.12
N ALA A 414 -18.82 -9.03 -19.34
CA ALA A 414 -19.70 -8.09 -20.03
C ALA A 414 -19.99 -8.50 -21.49
N LEU A 415 -19.02 -9.07 -22.21
CA LEU A 415 -19.24 -9.62 -23.56
C LEU A 415 -20.20 -10.82 -23.52
N SER A 416 -20.03 -11.71 -22.55
CA SER A 416 -20.93 -12.85 -22.34
C SER A 416 -22.35 -12.41 -22.02
N ASP A 417 -22.54 -11.45 -21.14
CA ASP A 417 -23.84 -10.89 -20.77
C ASP A 417 -24.55 -10.22 -21.97
N MET A 418 -23.77 -9.67 -22.89
CA MET A 418 -24.28 -9.09 -24.15
C MET A 418 -24.57 -10.14 -25.23
N GLY A 419 -24.22 -11.42 -25.02
CA GLY A 419 -24.31 -12.48 -26.03
C GLY A 419 -23.31 -12.31 -27.18
N LEU A 420 -22.20 -11.58 -26.98
CA LEU A 420 -21.20 -11.31 -28.00
C LEU A 420 -20.04 -12.31 -27.87
N VAL A 421 -19.85 -13.13 -28.91
CA VAL A 421 -18.72 -14.05 -29.00
C VAL A 421 -17.62 -13.42 -29.85
N LYS A 422 -16.48 -13.11 -29.21
CA LYS A 422 -15.30 -12.52 -29.88
C LYS A 422 -14.03 -13.20 -29.41
N PRO A 423 -13.04 -13.38 -30.29
CA PRO A 423 -11.69 -13.72 -29.86
C PRO A 423 -11.17 -12.67 -28.89
N ILE A 424 -10.90 -13.07 -27.65
CA ILE A 424 -10.40 -12.19 -26.60
C ILE A 424 -9.11 -12.76 -26.00
N ARG A 425 -8.14 -11.89 -25.77
CA ARG A 425 -6.93 -12.20 -24.98
C ARG A 425 -6.76 -11.19 -23.86
N MET A 426 -6.59 -11.72 -22.67
CA MET A 426 -6.37 -10.93 -21.47
C MET A 426 -4.88 -10.90 -21.14
N MET A 427 -4.30 -9.71 -21.07
CA MET A 427 -2.92 -9.45 -20.67
C MET A 427 -2.91 -8.81 -19.28
N GLY A 428 -2.10 -9.34 -18.40
CA GLY A 428 -1.94 -8.88 -17.02
C GLY A 428 -0.81 -9.65 -16.33
N LEU A 429 -0.63 -9.41 -15.05
CA LEU A 429 0.39 -10.11 -14.27
C LEU A 429 0.09 -11.61 -14.25
N PRO A 430 1.12 -12.47 -14.49
CA PRO A 430 0.96 -13.92 -14.50
C PRO A 430 0.61 -14.47 -13.12
N ASP A 431 0.12 -15.72 -13.10
CA ASP A 431 -0.22 -16.47 -11.88
C ASP A 431 1.04 -16.94 -11.15
N ARG A 432 1.84 -15.99 -10.69
CA ARG A 432 3.02 -16.17 -9.84
C ARG A 432 3.36 -14.87 -9.13
N PHE A 433 4.02 -14.94 -7.99
CA PHE A 433 4.61 -13.77 -7.35
C PHE A 433 5.79 -13.26 -8.19
N ILE A 434 5.88 -11.94 -8.31
CA ILE A 434 6.96 -11.28 -9.07
C ILE A 434 7.99 -10.75 -8.06
N ASP A 435 9.23 -11.15 -8.23
CA ASP A 435 10.35 -10.71 -7.39
C ASP A 435 10.66 -9.22 -7.58
N GLN A 436 11.55 -8.69 -6.74
CA GLN A 436 12.04 -7.32 -6.84
C GLN A 436 12.87 -7.09 -8.12
N GLY A 437 12.83 -5.85 -8.62
CA GLY A 437 13.59 -5.42 -9.79
C GLY A 437 13.17 -4.03 -10.24
N GLU A 438 13.74 -3.54 -11.32
CA GLU A 438 13.29 -2.29 -11.94
C GLU A 438 11.93 -2.50 -12.62
N VAL A 439 10.94 -1.64 -12.36
CA VAL A 439 9.57 -1.80 -12.87
C VAL A 439 9.51 -2.02 -14.40
N PRO A 440 10.24 -1.25 -15.23
CA PRO A 440 10.24 -1.50 -16.67
C PRO A 440 10.74 -2.90 -17.06
N ALA A 441 11.77 -3.40 -16.38
CA ALA A 441 12.30 -4.75 -16.64
C ALA A 441 11.32 -5.84 -16.19
N LEU A 442 10.63 -5.63 -15.07
CA LEU A 442 9.61 -6.57 -14.59
C LEU A 442 8.39 -6.61 -15.51
N LEU A 443 7.94 -5.45 -16.02
CA LEU A 443 6.85 -5.38 -17.01
C LEU A 443 7.25 -6.08 -18.30
N ALA A 444 8.48 -5.86 -18.80
CA ALA A 444 9.01 -6.55 -19.98
C ALA A 444 9.06 -8.07 -19.79
N ALA A 445 9.51 -8.53 -18.59
CA ALA A 445 9.54 -9.96 -18.25
C ALA A 445 8.12 -10.60 -18.17
N CYS A 446 7.10 -9.77 -17.93
CA CYS A 446 5.70 -10.17 -17.98
C CYS A 446 5.08 -9.99 -19.39
N GLY A 447 5.82 -9.45 -20.35
CA GLY A 447 5.33 -9.15 -21.69
C GLY A 447 4.30 -8.01 -21.73
N LEU A 448 4.38 -7.08 -20.78
CA LEU A 448 3.47 -5.93 -20.63
C LEU A 448 4.09 -4.61 -21.10
N ASP A 449 5.32 -4.63 -21.60
CA ASP A 449 5.93 -3.51 -22.34
C ASP A 449 5.42 -3.47 -23.79
N ALA A 450 5.70 -2.40 -24.51
CA ALA A 450 5.24 -2.23 -25.88
C ALA A 450 5.70 -3.36 -26.82
N GLN A 451 6.92 -3.85 -26.64
CA GLN A 451 7.45 -4.96 -27.45
C GLN A 451 6.74 -6.28 -27.13
N GLY A 452 6.53 -6.59 -25.87
CA GLY A 452 5.82 -7.78 -25.41
C GLY A 452 4.36 -7.79 -25.85
N ILE A 453 3.67 -6.64 -25.72
CA ILE A 453 2.29 -6.47 -26.20
C ILE A 453 2.22 -6.75 -27.71
N ARG A 454 3.10 -6.10 -28.48
CA ARG A 454 3.16 -6.31 -29.92
C ARG A 454 3.39 -7.77 -30.28
N ALA A 455 4.38 -8.42 -29.70
CA ALA A 455 4.72 -9.80 -30.01
C ALA A 455 3.56 -10.76 -29.70
N GLN A 456 2.90 -10.59 -28.56
CA GLN A 456 1.77 -11.42 -28.16
C GLN A 456 0.56 -11.19 -29.09
N VAL A 457 0.21 -9.93 -29.41
CA VAL A 457 -0.90 -9.61 -30.31
C VAL A 457 -0.66 -10.17 -31.71
N GLN A 458 0.56 -10.06 -32.23
CA GLN A 458 0.95 -10.65 -33.50
C GLN A 458 0.81 -12.18 -33.48
N THR A 459 1.24 -12.83 -32.44
CA THR A 459 1.14 -14.29 -32.30
C THR A 459 -0.32 -14.77 -32.28
N TRP A 460 -1.18 -14.06 -31.51
CA TRP A 460 -2.56 -14.50 -31.31
C TRP A 460 -3.52 -14.08 -32.42
N PHE A 461 -3.28 -12.93 -33.05
CA PHE A 461 -4.24 -12.28 -33.93
C PHE A 461 -3.68 -11.90 -35.30
N ALA A 462 -2.59 -12.55 -35.73
CA ALA A 462 -2.02 -12.32 -37.04
C ALA A 462 -3.08 -12.28 -38.21
N PRO A 463 -4.09 -13.16 -38.24
CA PRO A 463 -5.10 -13.14 -39.31
C PRO A 463 -5.97 -11.88 -39.32
N TYR A 464 -6.05 -11.14 -38.22
CA TYR A 464 -6.90 -9.94 -38.08
C TYR A 464 -6.10 -8.63 -38.24
N LEU A 465 -4.79 -8.71 -38.45
CA LEU A 465 -3.92 -7.54 -38.60
C LEU A 465 -3.74 -7.25 -40.11
N GLU A 466 -4.20 -6.09 -40.58
CA GLU A 466 -4.03 -5.68 -42.00
C GLU A 466 -2.54 -5.59 -42.36
N GLY A 467 -2.18 -6.21 -43.49
CA GLY A 467 -0.84 -6.14 -44.09
C GLY A 467 0.16 -7.20 -43.61
N MET A 468 -0.22 -8.10 -42.71
CA MET A 468 0.59 -9.26 -42.35
C MET A 468 0.13 -10.50 -43.15
N GLN A 469 0.96 -11.02 -44.03
CA GLN A 469 0.78 -12.37 -44.59
C GLN A 469 1.01 -13.37 -43.43
N ALA A 470 -0.02 -14.10 -43.07
CA ALA A 470 0.04 -15.12 -42.06
C ALA A 470 0.99 -16.27 -42.47
N PRO A 471 1.90 -16.73 -41.64
CA PRO A 471 2.38 -18.08 -41.73
C PRO A 471 1.28 -18.99 -41.15
N LEU A 472 0.43 -19.50 -42.05
CA LEU A 472 -0.54 -20.55 -41.70
C LEU A 472 0.21 -21.84 -41.42
N THR A 473 0.39 -22.21 -40.19
CA THR A 473 0.54 -23.62 -39.83
C THR A 473 -0.32 -23.91 -38.60
N SER A 474 -1.25 -24.81 -38.81
CA SER A 474 -2.17 -25.37 -37.82
C SER A 474 -1.48 -26.09 -36.65
N GLU A 475 -0.18 -26.26 -36.67
CA GLU A 475 0.62 -26.91 -35.65
C GLU A 475 1.01 -25.98 -34.47
N ALA A 476 0.92 -24.66 -34.63
CA ALA A 476 1.29 -23.71 -33.57
C ALA A 476 0.19 -23.55 -32.53
N LEU A 477 -1.04 -23.96 -32.76
CA LEU A 477 -2.18 -23.81 -31.83
C LEU A 477 -2.29 -24.95 -30.81
N LEU A 478 -1.49 -26.01 -30.93
CA LEU A 478 -1.53 -27.20 -30.07
C LEU A 478 -0.35 -27.27 -29.05
N LYS A 479 0.53 -26.26 -29.02
CA LYS A 479 1.74 -26.25 -28.16
C LYS A 479 1.79 -25.09 -27.15
N VAL A 480 0.65 -24.58 -26.71
CA VAL A 480 0.61 -23.65 -25.55
C VAL A 480 -0.36 -24.15 -24.49
#